data_3c0854604aa2f7538c3069941a34136d
#
_entry.id   3c0854604aa2f7538c3069941a34136d
#
_cell.length_a   1.000
_cell.length_b   1.000
_cell.length_c   1.000
_cell.angle_alpha   90.00
_cell.angle_beta   90.00
_cell.angle_gamma   90.00
#
_symmetry.space_group_name_H-M   'P 1'
#
loop_
_entity.id
_entity.type
_entity.pdbx_description
1 polymer ?
#
loop_
_entity_poly.entity_id
_entity_poly.type
_entity_poly.pdbx_seq_one_letter_code
_entity_poly.pdbx_strand_id
1 'polypeptide(L)'
;ARLLAECPVMMGAVPIYQTGLTAARKNAVVEMTEDDIFNGIEKHAKDGMDFMTVHCGITRESVRWLQKSGRLMDVVSRGGSFLTAWILHNEEENPLYKNYDYLLEMARKYEFTLSLGDGFRPGCIHDASDQAQFSELMTLGHLVRRAREAGVQNMVEGPGHVPLDQVPMNIQLQKRLCDGAPFYVLGPLVTDIAPGYDHIVGAIGGSVAAQAGADFLCYLTPAEHLSLPDVDDVREGVIASKIAAHVGDLCRGIGAE
;
A
#
# COMPACT_ATOMS: atom_id res chain seq x y z
N ALA A 1 10.75 13.89 13.07
CA ALA A 1 11.09 15.30 13.30
C ALA A 1 12.16 15.81 12.34
N ARG A 2 13.40 15.26 12.32
CA ARG A 2 14.49 15.80 11.47
C ARG A 2 14.17 15.68 9.97
N LEU A 3 13.72 14.52 9.49
CA LEU A 3 13.35 14.32 8.09
C LEU A 3 12.24 15.28 7.64
N LEU A 4 11.22 15.48 8.46
CA LEU A 4 10.14 16.45 8.18
C LEU A 4 10.62 17.90 8.07
N ALA A 5 11.67 18.26 8.82
CA ALA A 5 12.21 19.61 8.79
C ALA A 5 13.18 19.87 7.63
N GLU A 6 13.88 18.86 7.15
CA GLU A 6 14.99 19.00 6.19
C GLU A 6 14.64 18.46 4.78
N CYS A 7 13.63 17.59 4.66
CA CYS A 7 13.29 16.95 3.39
C CYS A 7 12.34 17.84 2.58
N PRO A 8 12.68 18.19 1.33
CA PRO A 8 11.85 19.06 0.49
C PRO A 8 10.72 18.35 -0.25
N VAL A 9 10.49 17.07 0.02
CA VAL A 9 9.44 16.26 -0.60
C VAL A 9 8.40 15.81 0.41
N MET A 10 7.22 15.44 -0.07
CA MET A 10 6.15 14.91 0.77
C MET A 10 6.60 13.69 1.57
N MET A 11 6.24 13.66 2.84
CA MET A 11 6.62 12.60 3.78
C MET A 11 5.43 11.75 4.15
N GLY A 12 5.55 10.45 3.92
CA GLY A 12 4.55 9.45 4.29
C GLY A 12 4.97 8.55 5.44
N ALA A 13 4.00 7.95 6.10
CA ALA A 13 4.21 6.98 7.17
C ALA A 13 3.18 5.87 7.15
N VAL A 14 3.52 4.76 7.81
CA VAL A 14 2.62 3.62 8.06
C VAL A 14 2.42 3.49 9.57
N PRO A 15 1.47 4.21 10.18
CA PRO A 15 1.36 4.35 11.64
C PRO A 15 1.23 3.02 12.40
N ILE A 16 0.55 2.04 11.80
CA ILE A 16 0.33 0.72 12.43
C ILE A 16 1.64 -0.03 12.72
N TYR A 17 2.73 0.28 12.02
CA TYR A 17 4.03 -0.35 12.30
C TYR A 17 4.56 0.07 13.66
N GLN A 18 4.50 1.36 13.98
CA GLN A 18 4.93 1.85 15.29
C GLN A 18 3.99 1.37 16.40
N THR A 19 2.68 1.38 16.15
CA THR A 19 1.68 0.90 17.09
C THR A 19 1.89 -0.58 17.40
N GLY A 20 2.01 -1.42 16.37
CA GLY A 20 2.25 -2.85 16.54
C GLY A 20 3.56 -3.18 17.26
N LEU A 21 4.65 -2.46 16.95
CA LEU A 21 5.91 -2.62 17.67
C LEU A 21 5.81 -2.19 19.14
N THR A 22 5.02 -1.17 19.44
CA THR A 22 4.78 -0.72 20.81
C THR A 22 3.95 -1.74 21.58
N ALA A 23 2.92 -2.31 20.97
CA ALA A 23 2.11 -3.38 21.54
C ALA A 23 2.95 -4.65 21.77
N ALA A 24 3.75 -5.08 20.78
CA ALA A 24 4.59 -6.25 20.87
C ALA A 24 5.65 -6.19 22.01
N ARG A 25 6.07 -4.98 22.40
CA ARG A 25 6.97 -4.78 23.55
C ARG A 25 6.29 -4.95 24.89
N LYS A 26 4.97 -4.78 24.95
CA LYS A 26 4.19 -4.90 26.19
C LYS A 26 3.56 -6.28 26.30
N ASN A 27 2.90 -6.72 25.24
CA ASN A 27 2.14 -7.98 25.20
C ASN A 27 2.26 -8.61 23.80
N ALA A 28 1.22 -8.43 22.94
CA ALA A 28 1.20 -8.93 21.57
C ALA A 28 0.56 -7.92 20.61
N VAL A 29 0.90 -8.02 19.34
CA VAL A 29 0.33 -7.15 18.29
C VAL A 29 -1.20 -7.29 18.21
N VAL A 30 -1.71 -8.48 18.44
CA VAL A 30 -3.16 -8.77 18.40
C VAL A 30 -3.94 -8.16 19.57
N GLU A 31 -3.26 -7.70 20.60
CA GLU A 31 -3.85 -7.04 21.78
C GLU A 31 -3.89 -5.50 21.65
N MET A 32 -3.52 -4.95 20.49
CA MET A 32 -3.73 -3.54 20.22
C MET A 32 -5.20 -3.20 20.36
N THR A 33 -5.50 -2.15 21.12
CA THR A 33 -6.86 -1.60 21.19
C THR A 33 -7.16 -0.70 19.99
N GLU A 34 -8.44 -0.43 19.74
CA GLU A 34 -8.85 0.59 18.75
C GLU A 34 -8.17 1.93 19.06
N ASP A 35 -8.11 2.32 20.33
CA ASP A 35 -7.45 3.57 20.77
C ASP A 35 -5.95 3.57 20.48
N ASP A 36 -5.24 2.45 20.65
CA ASP A 36 -3.82 2.37 20.31
C ASP A 36 -3.59 2.65 18.81
N ILE A 37 -4.46 2.09 17.95
CA ILE A 37 -4.37 2.26 16.50
C ILE A 37 -4.61 3.73 16.11
N PHE A 38 -5.70 4.34 16.60
CA PHE A 38 -6.03 5.73 16.28
C PHE A 38 -5.08 6.74 16.92
N ASN A 39 -4.61 6.51 18.14
CA ASN A 39 -3.57 7.33 18.78
C ASN A 39 -2.24 7.27 18.00
N GLY A 40 -1.90 6.13 17.41
CA GLY A 40 -0.76 5.98 16.52
C GLY A 40 -0.87 6.87 15.29
N ILE A 41 -2.05 6.90 14.65
CA ILE A 41 -2.34 7.77 13.51
C ILE A 41 -2.28 9.25 13.92
N GLU A 42 -2.96 9.61 15.03
CA GLU A 42 -2.99 11.00 15.50
C GLU A 42 -1.60 11.53 15.83
N LYS A 43 -0.73 10.69 16.39
CA LYS A 43 0.66 11.08 16.68
C LYS A 43 1.40 11.45 15.40
N HIS A 44 1.31 10.64 14.34
CA HIS A 44 1.95 10.93 13.05
C HIS A 44 1.33 12.17 12.38
N ALA A 45 0.02 12.35 12.51
CA ALA A 45 -0.68 13.53 12.01
C ALA A 45 -0.19 14.82 12.71
N LYS A 46 -0.04 14.79 14.04
CA LYS A 46 0.53 15.90 14.82
C LYS A 46 1.99 16.19 14.48
N ASP A 47 2.75 15.16 14.08
CA ASP A 47 4.12 15.34 13.61
C ASP A 47 4.21 15.99 12.22
N GLY A 48 3.08 16.14 11.49
CA GLY A 48 2.99 16.80 10.19
C GLY A 48 3.27 15.89 9.01
N MET A 49 2.87 14.60 9.07
CA MET A 49 2.97 13.71 7.90
C MET A 49 1.99 14.12 6.81
N ASP A 50 2.45 14.19 5.56
CA ASP A 50 1.65 14.61 4.41
C ASP A 50 0.66 13.53 3.96
N PHE A 51 1.04 12.24 4.09
CA PHE A 51 0.16 11.12 3.82
C PHE A 51 0.43 9.95 4.76
N MET A 52 -0.59 9.12 4.96
CA MET A 52 -0.46 7.94 5.82
C MET A 52 -1.11 6.71 5.19
N THR A 53 -0.36 5.60 5.18
CA THR A 53 -0.89 4.31 4.76
C THR A 53 -1.74 3.69 5.86
N VAL A 54 -2.98 3.38 5.51
CA VAL A 54 -3.99 2.78 6.38
C VAL A 54 -4.65 1.58 5.68
N HIS A 55 -4.59 0.41 6.30
CA HIS A 55 -5.10 -0.83 5.70
C HIS A 55 -6.58 -1.04 6.02
N CYS A 56 -7.42 -0.10 5.59
CA CYS A 56 -8.87 -0.11 5.85
C CYS A 56 -9.62 -1.15 5.02
N GLY A 57 -9.04 -1.65 3.92
CA GLY A 57 -9.68 -2.59 3.00
C GLY A 57 -9.75 -4.02 3.52
N ILE A 58 -8.94 -4.34 4.54
CA ILE A 58 -8.98 -5.65 5.19
C ILE A 58 -10.21 -5.71 6.09
N THR A 59 -11.14 -6.60 5.78
CA THR A 59 -12.39 -6.82 6.52
C THR A 59 -12.52 -8.29 6.91
N ARG A 60 -13.43 -8.60 7.82
CA ARG A 60 -13.75 -10.01 8.12
C ARG A 60 -14.17 -10.79 6.87
N GLU A 61 -14.83 -10.13 5.93
CA GLU A 61 -15.22 -10.75 4.66
C GLU A 61 -13.99 -11.04 3.78
N SER A 62 -13.12 -10.07 3.58
CA SER A 62 -11.91 -10.26 2.77
C SER A 62 -10.95 -11.30 3.39
N VAL A 63 -10.88 -11.40 4.72
CA VAL A 63 -10.15 -12.47 5.43
C VAL A 63 -10.73 -13.84 5.14
N ARG A 64 -12.07 -13.98 5.05
CA ARG A 64 -12.70 -15.27 4.65
C ARG A 64 -12.33 -15.68 3.23
N TRP A 65 -12.20 -14.72 2.32
CA TRP A 65 -11.73 -14.98 0.97
C TRP A 65 -10.26 -15.40 0.95
N LEU A 66 -9.41 -14.72 1.73
CA LEU A 66 -8.02 -15.10 1.89
C LEU A 66 -7.88 -16.55 2.37
N GLN A 67 -8.63 -16.96 3.39
CA GLN A 67 -8.60 -18.33 3.92
C GLN A 67 -9.02 -19.40 2.90
N LYS A 68 -9.75 -19.00 1.86
CA LYS A 68 -10.21 -19.91 0.78
C LYS A 68 -9.35 -19.82 -0.47
N SER A 69 -8.49 -18.83 -0.60
CA SER A 69 -7.74 -18.58 -1.84
C SER A 69 -6.65 -19.60 -2.13
N GLY A 70 -6.14 -20.29 -1.10
CA GLY A 70 -5.05 -21.24 -1.25
C GLY A 70 -3.71 -20.60 -1.64
N ARG A 71 -3.47 -19.36 -1.19
CA ARG A 71 -2.22 -18.65 -1.46
C ARG A 71 -0.99 -19.42 -0.98
N LEU A 72 0.11 -19.25 -1.70
CA LEU A 72 1.41 -19.78 -1.30
C LEU A 72 2.08 -18.88 -0.26
N MET A 73 1.92 -17.55 -0.38
CA MET A 73 2.60 -16.56 0.46
C MET A 73 1.68 -15.89 1.48
N ASP A 74 0.43 -16.33 1.60
CA ASP A 74 -0.56 -15.76 2.52
C ASP A 74 -0.61 -14.22 2.48
N VAL A 75 -0.21 -13.54 3.56
CA VAL A 75 -0.21 -12.09 3.71
C VAL A 75 1.21 -11.58 3.88
N VAL A 76 1.77 -10.97 2.85
CA VAL A 76 3.13 -10.42 2.86
C VAL A 76 3.20 -8.96 3.30
N SER A 77 2.08 -8.24 3.25
CA SER A 77 2.00 -6.88 3.79
C SER A 77 2.11 -6.91 5.31
N ARG A 78 3.05 -6.17 5.89
CA ARG A 78 3.20 -6.09 7.35
C ARG A 78 1.96 -5.52 8.03
N GLY A 79 1.40 -4.42 7.52
CA GLY A 79 0.16 -3.85 8.05
C GLY A 79 -1.03 -4.77 7.82
N GLY A 80 -1.06 -5.45 6.66
CA GLY A 80 -2.03 -6.47 6.33
C GLY A 80 -2.01 -7.65 7.32
N SER A 81 -0.83 -8.19 7.61
CA SER A 81 -0.68 -9.30 8.54
C SER A 81 -1.07 -8.92 9.98
N PHE A 82 -0.73 -7.71 10.44
CA PHE A 82 -1.11 -7.24 11.76
C PHE A 82 -2.63 -7.17 11.93
N LEU A 83 -3.34 -6.59 10.96
CA LEU A 83 -4.80 -6.46 11.01
C LEU A 83 -5.52 -7.79 10.76
N THR A 84 -5.00 -8.63 9.86
CA THR A 84 -5.55 -9.98 9.67
C THR A 84 -5.45 -10.81 10.95
N ALA A 85 -4.29 -10.81 11.60
CA ALA A 85 -4.11 -11.49 12.88
C ALA A 85 -5.00 -10.90 13.98
N TRP A 86 -5.15 -9.58 14.02
CA TRP A 86 -6.01 -8.89 14.98
C TRP A 86 -7.48 -9.28 14.78
N ILE A 87 -8.00 -9.27 13.55
CA ILE A 87 -9.37 -9.67 13.19
C ILE A 87 -9.64 -11.12 13.60
N LEU A 88 -8.70 -12.02 13.30
CA LEU A 88 -8.85 -13.45 13.62
C LEU A 88 -8.79 -13.73 15.12
N HIS A 89 -7.95 -13.00 15.86
CA HIS A 89 -7.78 -13.19 17.31
C HIS A 89 -8.97 -12.63 18.09
N ASN A 90 -9.41 -11.41 17.75
CA ASN A 90 -10.46 -10.73 18.49
C ASN A 90 -11.87 -11.08 17.99
N GLU A 91 -11.98 -11.75 16.85
CA GLU A 91 -13.26 -12.05 16.19
C GLU A 91 -14.11 -10.79 15.89
N GLU A 92 -13.46 -9.63 15.79
CA GLU A 92 -14.07 -8.34 15.51
C GLU A 92 -13.69 -7.80 14.13
N GLU A 93 -14.41 -6.78 13.67
CA GLU A 93 -14.13 -6.09 12.42
C GLU A 93 -12.93 -5.16 12.58
N ASN A 94 -12.15 -4.99 11.51
CA ASN A 94 -11.03 -4.06 11.46
C ASN A 94 -11.42 -2.67 12.01
N PRO A 95 -10.76 -2.17 13.05
CA PRO A 95 -11.07 -0.87 13.63
C PRO A 95 -11.02 0.29 12.62
N LEU A 96 -10.08 0.25 11.66
CA LEU A 96 -9.94 1.28 10.63
C LEU A 96 -11.08 1.27 9.60
N TYR A 97 -11.68 0.11 9.34
CA TYR A 97 -12.86 -0.02 8.52
C TYR A 97 -14.14 0.34 9.28
N LYS A 98 -14.30 -0.19 10.49
CA LYS A 98 -15.45 0.03 11.36
C LYS A 98 -15.64 1.51 11.71
N ASN A 99 -14.55 2.20 12.02
CA ASN A 99 -14.54 3.61 12.42
C ASN A 99 -13.98 4.53 11.31
N TYR A 100 -14.27 4.22 10.04
CA TYR A 100 -13.70 4.96 8.92
C TYR A 100 -14.08 6.45 8.92
N ASP A 101 -15.29 6.80 9.38
CA ASP A 101 -15.71 8.21 9.49
C ASP A 101 -14.85 8.99 10.49
N TYR A 102 -14.47 8.39 11.60
CA TYR A 102 -13.55 9.01 12.55
C TYR A 102 -12.16 9.22 11.93
N LEU A 103 -11.68 8.25 11.13
CA LEU A 103 -10.45 8.42 10.37
C LEU A 103 -10.53 9.59 9.38
N LEU A 104 -11.67 9.75 8.70
CA LEU A 104 -11.92 10.87 7.80
C LEU A 104 -11.93 12.23 8.53
N GLU A 105 -12.53 12.29 9.73
CA GLU A 105 -12.49 13.48 10.58
C GLU A 105 -11.06 13.84 10.96
N MET A 106 -10.23 12.85 11.32
CA MET A 106 -8.82 13.07 11.62
C MET A 106 -8.05 13.56 10.40
N ALA A 107 -8.25 12.94 9.23
CA ALA A 107 -7.60 13.35 7.99
C ALA A 107 -7.93 14.80 7.61
N ARG A 108 -9.18 15.23 7.78
CA ARG A 108 -9.58 16.62 7.57
C ARG A 108 -8.98 17.57 8.60
N LYS A 109 -8.98 17.18 9.88
CA LYS A 109 -8.48 18.01 10.98
C LYS A 109 -6.99 18.30 10.85
N TYR A 110 -6.22 17.31 10.43
CA TYR A 110 -4.76 17.39 10.34
C TYR A 110 -4.25 17.53 8.89
N GLU A 111 -5.15 17.60 7.91
CA GLU A 111 -4.86 17.82 6.49
C GLU A 111 -3.86 16.83 5.88
N PHE A 112 -3.98 15.54 6.20
CA PHE A 112 -3.17 14.49 5.57
C PHE A 112 -3.97 13.68 4.54
N THR A 113 -3.27 13.20 3.52
CA THR A 113 -3.82 12.30 2.50
C THR A 113 -3.88 10.86 3.01
N LEU A 114 -4.99 10.15 2.77
CA LEU A 114 -5.08 8.72 3.03
C LEU A 114 -4.47 7.93 1.87
N SER A 115 -3.45 7.12 2.16
CA SER A 115 -3.00 6.04 1.30
C SER A 115 -3.70 4.77 1.74
N LEU A 116 -4.69 4.33 0.97
CA LEU A 116 -5.49 3.15 1.29
C LEU A 116 -4.69 1.90 0.92
N GLY A 117 -4.13 1.26 1.94
CA GLY A 117 -3.14 0.20 1.82
C GLY A 117 -3.71 -1.10 1.27
N ASP A 118 -2.90 -1.80 0.49
CA ASP A 118 -3.17 -3.10 -0.12
C ASP A 118 -2.69 -4.26 0.78
N GLY A 119 -3.39 -4.50 1.85
CA GLY A 119 -3.01 -5.55 2.81
C GLY A 119 -2.94 -6.94 2.20
N PHE A 120 -3.71 -7.20 1.16
CA PHE A 120 -3.75 -8.48 0.44
C PHE A 120 -3.08 -8.43 -0.93
N ARG A 121 -2.10 -7.52 -1.13
CA ARG A 121 -1.28 -7.60 -2.33
C ARG A 121 -0.59 -8.96 -2.43
N PRO A 122 -0.47 -9.54 -3.64
CA PRO A 122 0.21 -10.83 -3.83
C PRO A 122 1.70 -10.72 -3.51
N GLY A 123 2.24 -11.74 -2.84
CA GLY A 123 3.66 -11.86 -2.48
C GLY A 123 4.47 -12.76 -3.42
N CYS A 124 3.81 -13.39 -4.39
CA CYS A 124 4.42 -14.14 -5.48
C CYS A 124 3.47 -14.15 -6.68
N ILE A 125 3.98 -14.50 -7.85
CA ILE A 125 3.22 -14.55 -9.11
C ILE A 125 2.03 -15.52 -9.05
N HIS A 126 2.18 -16.62 -8.32
CA HIS A 126 1.11 -17.60 -8.15
C HIS A 126 -0.15 -17.01 -7.49
N ASP A 127 0.02 -16.08 -6.56
CA ASP A 127 -1.06 -15.51 -5.77
C ASP A 127 -1.69 -14.26 -6.45
N ALA A 128 -1.16 -13.87 -7.61
CA ALA A 128 -1.59 -12.67 -8.32
C ALA A 128 -3.05 -12.73 -8.76
N SER A 129 -3.73 -11.59 -8.66
CA SER A 129 -5.09 -11.38 -9.17
C SER A 129 -6.12 -12.36 -8.60
N ASP A 130 -5.92 -12.80 -7.37
CA ASP A 130 -6.83 -13.70 -6.69
C ASP A 130 -8.05 -12.99 -6.09
N GLN A 131 -8.96 -13.78 -5.54
CA GLN A 131 -10.20 -13.27 -4.97
C GLN A 131 -9.97 -12.41 -3.72
N ALA A 132 -8.94 -12.72 -2.92
CA ALA A 132 -8.61 -11.93 -1.72
C ALA A 132 -8.15 -10.52 -2.11
N GLN A 133 -7.24 -10.41 -3.09
CA GLN A 133 -6.78 -9.12 -3.63
C GLN A 133 -7.94 -8.28 -4.17
N PHE A 134 -8.81 -8.87 -4.99
CA PHE A 134 -9.91 -8.11 -5.58
C PHE A 134 -11.04 -7.81 -4.60
N SER A 135 -11.30 -8.66 -3.61
CA SER A 135 -12.25 -8.36 -2.52
C SER A 135 -11.82 -7.13 -1.73
N GLU A 136 -10.53 -7.04 -1.39
CA GLU A 136 -9.98 -5.84 -0.76
C GLU A 136 -10.12 -4.62 -1.67
N LEU A 137 -9.74 -4.72 -2.95
CA LEU A 137 -9.83 -3.61 -3.91
C LEU A 137 -11.27 -3.09 -4.06
N MET A 138 -12.27 -3.97 -4.06
CA MET A 138 -13.68 -3.58 -4.09
C MET A 138 -14.06 -2.77 -2.84
N THR A 139 -13.60 -3.21 -1.67
CA THR A 139 -13.80 -2.48 -0.42
C THR A 139 -13.14 -1.10 -0.48
N LEU A 140 -11.89 -1.03 -0.96
CA LEU A 140 -11.18 0.24 -1.14
C LEU A 140 -11.92 1.19 -2.08
N GLY A 141 -12.54 0.69 -3.14
CA GLY A 141 -13.38 1.50 -4.02
C GLY A 141 -14.56 2.17 -3.31
N HIS A 142 -15.20 1.48 -2.36
CA HIS A 142 -16.24 2.07 -1.51
C HIS A 142 -15.68 3.13 -0.57
N LEU A 143 -14.52 2.89 0.02
CA LEU A 143 -13.87 3.81 0.95
C LEU A 143 -13.36 5.08 0.23
N VAL A 144 -12.88 4.96 -1.00
CA VAL A 144 -12.51 6.10 -1.87
C VAL A 144 -13.67 7.06 -2.06
N ARG A 145 -14.87 6.54 -2.37
CA ARG A 145 -16.06 7.39 -2.55
C ARG A 145 -16.42 8.12 -1.26
N ARG A 146 -16.45 7.41 -0.13
CA ARG A 146 -16.70 8.02 1.19
C ARG A 146 -15.68 9.10 1.54
N ALA A 147 -14.39 8.87 1.26
CA ALA A 147 -13.35 9.87 1.49
C ALA A 147 -13.58 11.13 0.65
N ARG A 148 -13.91 10.99 -0.63
CA ARG A 148 -14.22 12.11 -1.52
C ARG A 148 -15.46 12.89 -1.07
N GLU A 149 -16.52 12.21 -0.70
CA GLU A 149 -17.75 12.83 -0.15
C GLU A 149 -17.46 13.63 1.12
N ALA A 150 -16.49 13.15 1.94
CA ALA A 150 -16.02 13.84 3.13
C ALA A 150 -14.99 14.95 2.83
N GLY A 151 -14.58 15.16 1.57
CA GLY A 151 -13.56 16.13 1.18
C GLY A 151 -12.14 15.75 1.61
N VAL A 152 -11.84 14.44 1.74
CA VAL A 152 -10.54 13.91 2.10
C VAL A 152 -9.79 13.42 0.88
N GLN A 153 -8.55 13.88 0.70
CA GLN A 153 -7.66 13.37 -0.34
C GLN A 153 -7.27 11.92 -0.06
N ASN A 154 -7.27 11.12 -1.11
CA ASN A 154 -6.89 9.72 -1.00
C ASN A 154 -6.20 9.21 -2.26
N MET A 155 -5.34 8.21 -2.09
CA MET A 155 -4.79 7.35 -3.12
C MET A 155 -4.97 5.89 -2.68
N VAL A 156 -4.85 4.97 -3.62
CA VAL A 156 -4.99 3.53 -3.37
C VAL A 156 -3.64 2.87 -3.61
N GLU A 157 -3.24 1.96 -2.73
CA GLU A 157 -2.06 1.13 -2.95
C GLU A 157 -2.45 -0.15 -3.70
N GLY A 158 -1.55 -0.72 -4.40
CA GLY A 158 -1.78 -1.94 -5.16
C GLY A 158 -0.56 -2.51 -5.79
N PRO A 159 -0.74 -3.48 -6.72
CA PRO A 159 -0.27 -4.80 -6.38
C PRO A 159 1.27 -4.87 -6.40
N GLY A 160 1.81 -5.92 -5.73
CA GLY A 160 3.23 -6.25 -5.76
C GLY A 160 3.54 -7.22 -6.91
N HIS A 161 3.55 -8.54 -6.62
CA HIS A 161 3.87 -9.58 -7.59
C HIS A 161 2.69 -9.87 -8.54
N VAL A 162 2.84 -9.48 -9.80
CA VAL A 162 1.80 -9.67 -10.84
C VAL A 162 2.47 -9.99 -12.17
N PRO A 163 2.08 -11.06 -12.88
CA PRO A 163 2.59 -11.35 -14.22
C PRO A 163 2.43 -10.15 -15.15
N LEU A 164 3.39 -9.94 -16.04
CA LEU A 164 3.45 -8.76 -16.89
C LEU A 164 2.17 -8.52 -17.70
N ASP A 165 1.58 -9.57 -18.23
CA ASP A 165 0.34 -9.54 -19.01
C ASP A 165 -0.89 -9.16 -18.18
N GLN A 166 -0.86 -9.33 -16.86
CA GLN A 166 -1.94 -8.96 -15.95
C GLN A 166 -1.79 -7.55 -15.37
N VAL A 167 -0.63 -6.91 -15.49
CA VAL A 167 -0.40 -5.56 -14.96
C VAL A 167 -1.41 -4.55 -15.51
N PRO A 168 -1.64 -4.42 -16.84
CA PRO A 168 -2.61 -3.46 -17.36
C PRO A 168 -4.02 -3.68 -16.85
N MET A 169 -4.45 -4.95 -16.72
CA MET A 169 -5.78 -5.30 -16.20
C MET A 169 -5.94 -4.85 -14.74
N ASN A 170 -4.94 -5.11 -13.90
CA ASN A 170 -4.96 -4.67 -12.50
C ASN A 170 -5.07 -3.14 -12.37
N ILE A 171 -4.31 -2.39 -13.17
CA ILE A 171 -4.35 -0.93 -13.17
C ILE A 171 -5.73 -0.43 -13.61
N GLN A 172 -6.24 -0.94 -14.72
CA GLN A 172 -7.54 -0.52 -15.26
C GLN A 172 -8.70 -0.86 -14.34
N LEU A 173 -8.64 -2.02 -13.67
CA LEU A 173 -9.65 -2.44 -12.71
C LEU A 173 -9.69 -1.49 -11.51
N GLN A 174 -8.53 -1.14 -10.95
CA GLN A 174 -8.45 -0.16 -9.86
C GLN A 174 -9.05 1.18 -10.30
N LYS A 175 -8.67 1.70 -11.46
CA LYS A 175 -9.20 2.96 -11.98
C LYS A 175 -10.71 2.97 -12.09
N ARG A 176 -11.31 1.86 -12.49
CA ARG A 176 -12.78 1.72 -12.58
C ARG A 176 -13.44 1.58 -11.22
N LEU A 177 -12.91 0.74 -10.33
CA LEU A 177 -13.51 0.48 -9.01
C LEU A 177 -13.34 1.65 -8.06
N CYS A 178 -12.24 2.40 -8.19
CA CYS A 178 -11.88 3.51 -7.32
C CYS A 178 -12.09 4.89 -7.98
N ASP A 179 -12.94 4.98 -9.00
CA ASP A 179 -13.34 6.23 -9.66
C ASP A 179 -12.13 7.10 -10.09
N GLY A 180 -11.09 6.46 -10.65
CA GLY A 180 -9.88 7.13 -11.11
C GLY A 180 -8.96 7.65 -9.99
N ALA A 181 -9.12 7.21 -8.75
CA ALA A 181 -8.21 7.58 -7.67
C ALA A 181 -6.75 7.30 -8.04
N PRO A 182 -5.79 8.14 -7.59
CA PRO A 182 -4.38 7.87 -7.80
C PRO A 182 -4.00 6.47 -7.32
N PHE A 183 -3.19 5.77 -8.11
CA PHE A 183 -2.79 4.40 -7.85
C PHE A 183 -1.28 4.31 -7.60
N TYR A 184 -0.92 3.87 -6.42
CA TYR A 184 0.45 3.69 -5.93
C TYR A 184 0.79 2.20 -5.92
N VAL A 185 1.67 1.75 -6.81
CA VAL A 185 1.97 0.33 -7.03
C VAL A 185 3.36 -0.06 -6.54
N LEU A 186 3.50 -1.27 -6.03
CA LEU A 186 4.77 -1.84 -5.59
C LEU A 186 5.47 -2.54 -6.77
N GLY A 187 6.25 -1.82 -7.49
CA GLY A 187 6.86 -2.27 -8.75
C GLY A 187 5.94 -2.01 -9.94
N PRO A 188 5.12 -2.97 -10.43
CA PRO A 188 4.95 -4.37 -10.00
C PRO A 188 6.13 -5.31 -10.28
N LEU A 189 6.24 -6.35 -9.46
CA LEU A 189 7.21 -7.42 -9.62
C LEU A 189 6.65 -8.48 -10.59
N VAL A 190 7.22 -8.58 -11.77
CA VAL A 190 6.67 -9.37 -12.87
C VAL A 190 7.27 -10.79 -12.98
N THR A 191 8.15 -11.13 -12.07
CA THR A 191 8.75 -12.47 -11.92
C THR A 191 9.30 -12.67 -10.51
N ASP A 192 9.37 -13.92 -10.05
CA ASP A 192 9.86 -14.29 -8.72
C ASP A 192 11.29 -14.86 -8.74
N ILE A 193 11.95 -14.91 -9.91
CA ILE A 193 13.25 -15.61 -10.07
C ILE A 193 14.47 -14.72 -9.84
N ALA A 194 14.30 -13.47 -9.47
CA ALA A 194 15.37 -12.47 -9.47
C ALA A 194 15.65 -11.83 -8.08
N PRO A 195 15.78 -12.58 -6.98
CA PRO A 195 16.19 -12.00 -5.70
C PRO A 195 17.53 -11.27 -5.83
N GLY A 196 17.63 -10.06 -5.28
CA GLY A 196 18.79 -9.19 -5.45
C GLY A 196 18.73 -8.28 -6.69
N TYR A 197 17.75 -8.48 -7.57
CA TYR A 197 17.51 -7.67 -8.77
C TYR A 197 16.08 -7.12 -8.83
N ASP A 198 15.43 -7.00 -7.70
CA ASP A 198 14.02 -6.56 -7.59
C ASP A 198 13.80 -5.15 -8.15
N HIS A 199 14.80 -4.28 -8.08
CA HIS A 199 14.79 -2.96 -8.71
C HIS A 199 14.66 -3.02 -10.24
N ILE A 200 15.30 -4.02 -10.88
CA ILE A 200 15.17 -4.25 -12.33
C ILE A 200 13.80 -4.82 -12.65
N VAL A 201 13.36 -5.83 -11.91
CA VAL A 201 12.02 -6.44 -12.07
C VAL A 201 10.93 -5.41 -11.90
N GLY A 202 11.03 -4.57 -10.85
CA GLY A 202 10.11 -3.47 -10.58
C GLY A 202 10.13 -2.38 -11.67
N ALA A 203 11.30 -2.10 -12.28
CA ALA A 203 11.36 -1.16 -13.40
C ALA A 203 10.62 -1.69 -14.65
N ILE A 204 10.72 -2.98 -14.93
CA ILE A 204 9.99 -3.62 -16.05
C ILE A 204 8.49 -3.50 -15.83
N GLY A 205 7.99 -3.96 -14.69
CA GLY A 205 6.56 -3.90 -14.36
C GLY A 205 6.05 -2.48 -14.17
N GLY A 206 6.87 -1.62 -13.55
CA GLY A 206 6.56 -0.21 -13.32
C GLY A 206 6.39 0.57 -14.61
N SER A 207 7.19 0.30 -15.64
CA SER A 207 7.03 0.93 -16.97
C SER A 207 5.66 0.60 -17.58
N VAL A 208 5.27 -0.68 -17.52
CA VAL A 208 3.96 -1.14 -18.03
C VAL A 208 2.82 -0.59 -17.17
N ALA A 209 2.98 -0.57 -15.85
CA ALA A 209 1.98 -0.01 -14.94
C ALA A 209 1.78 1.49 -15.17
N ALA A 210 2.86 2.26 -15.30
CA ALA A 210 2.82 3.69 -15.58
C ALA A 210 2.14 3.97 -16.94
N GLN A 211 2.48 3.22 -17.98
CA GLN A 211 1.80 3.29 -19.28
C GLN A 211 0.30 3.01 -19.16
N ALA A 212 -0.09 2.01 -18.34
CA ALA A 212 -1.47 1.60 -18.15
C ALA A 212 -2.30 2.55 -17.27
N GLY A 213 -1.66 3.46 -16.54
CA GLY A 213 -2.35 4.47 -15.73
C GLY A 213 -1.99 4.53 -14.25
N ALA A 214 -0.97 3.82 -13.76
CA ALA A 214 -0.45 4.03 -12.40
C ALA A 214 0.11 5.44 -12.25
N ASP A 215 -0.03 6.03 -11.06
CA ASP A 215 0.35 7.41 -10.77
C ASP A 215 1.63 7.50 -9.93
N PHE A 216 1.86 6.50 -9.07
CA PHE A 216 3.03 6.41 -8.21
C PHE A 216 3.65 5.02 -8.33
N LEU A 217 4.98 4.98 -8.41
CA LEU A 217 5.76 3.76 -8.35
C LEU A 217 6.50 3.71 -7.01
N CYS A 218 6.23 2.69 -6.19
CA CYS A 218 7.09 2.36 -5.07
C CYS A 218 8.37 1.73 -5.62
N TYR A 219 9.52 2.33 -5.33
CA TYR A 219 10.78 1.74 -5.74
C TYR A 219 11.05 0.44 -4.97
N LEU A 220 11.74 -0.46 -5.61
CA LEU A 220 12.26 -1.70 -5.04
C LEU A 220 13.78 -1.62 -5.04
N THR A 221 14.38 -2.13 -3.98
CA THR A 221 15.85 -2.15 -3.86
C THR A 221 16.42 -3.51 -4.23
N PRO A 222 17.72 -3.62 -4.52
CA PRO A 222 18.38 -4.94 -4.66
C PRO A 222 18.19 -5.82 -3.42
N ALA A 223 18.03 -5.21 -2.24
CA ALA A 223 17.84 -5.92 -0.96
C ALA A 223 16.42 -6.34 -0.64
N GLU A 224 15.39 -6.02 -1.47
CA GLU A 224 13.97 -6.10 -1.14
C GLU A 224 13.53 -7.42 -0.48
N HIS A 225 13.99 -8.56 -1.00
CA HIS A 225 13.66 -9.88 -0.47
C HIS A 225 14.81 -10.53 0.32
N LEU A 226 15.90 -9.82 0.57
CA LEU A 226 17.12 -10.38 1.15
C LEU A 226 17.47 -9.79 2.51
N SER A 227 17.34 -8.47 2.68
CA SER A 227 17.77 -7.76 3.90
C SER A 227 17.16 -6.36 3.99
N LEU A 228 17.53 -5.61 5.03
CA LEU A 228 17.26 -4.18 5.07
C LEU A 228 18.19 -3.46 4.09
N PRO A 229 17.67 -2.54 3.25
CA PRO A 229 18.47 -1.82 2.28
C PRO A 229 19.42 -0.83 2.95
N ASP A 230 20.59 -0.66 2.39
CA ASP A 230 21.47 0.45 2.70
C ASP A 230 21.21 1.66 1.78
N VAL A 231 22.06 2.70 1.88
CA VAL A 231 21.90 3.94 1.09
C VAL A 231 22.11 3.70 -0.40
N ASP A 232 23.03 2.81 -0.76
CA ASP A 232 23.33 2.49 -2.16
C ASP A 232 22.19 1.67 -2.76
N ASP A 233 21.65 0.69 -2.04
CA ASP A 233 20.45 -0.06 -2.43
C ASP A 233 19.28 0.88 -2.73
N VAL A 234 19.02 1.84 -1.83
CA VAL A 234 17.95 2.84 -2.01
C VAL A 234 18.19 3.67 -3.26
N ARG A 235 19.42 4.12 -3.49
CA ARG A 235 19.79 4.90 -4.68
C ARG A 235 19.51 4.13 -5.98
N GLU A 236 19.95 2.87 -6.06
CA GLU A 236 19.72 2.01 -7.23
C GLU A 236 18.21 1.81 -7.47
N GLY A 237 17.43 1.53 -6.41
CA GLY A 237 15.98 1.38 -6.51
C GLY A 237 15.28 2.65 -7.01
N VAL A 238 15.66 3.81 -6.50
CA VAL A 238 15.09 5.11 -6.92
C VAL A 238 15.45 5.41 -8.38
N ILE A 239 16.70 5.14 -8.82
CA ILE A 239 17.12 5.34 -10.21
C ILE A 239 16.29 4.44 -11.13
N ALA A 240 16.15 3.15 -10.82
CA ALA A 240 15.39 2.20 -11.60
C ALA A 240 13.92 2.62 -11.75
N SER A 241 13.29 3.03 -10.65
CA SER A 241 11.89 3.49 -10.65
C SER A 241 11.71 4.81 -11.41
N LYS A 242 12.65 5.75 -11.32
CA LYS A 242 12.62 6.99 -12.12
C LYS A 242 12.70 6.71 -13.62
N ILE A 243 13.51 5.75 -14.04
CA ILE A 243 13.60 5.32 -15.44
C ILE A 243 12.24 4.75 -15.88
N ALA A 244 11.65 3.86 -15.07
CA ALA A 244 10.35 3.26 -15.35
C ALA A 244 9.23 4.31 -15.46
N ALA A 245 9.18 5.26 -14.53
CA ALA A 245 8.21 6.35 -14.55
C ALA A 245 8.35 7.21 -15.80
N HIS A 246 9.59 7.57 -16.19
CA HIS A 246 9.83 8.35 -17.39
C HIS A 246 9.39 7.62 -18.67
N VAL A 247 9.62 6.30 -18.77
CA VAL A 247 9.08 5.50 -19.89
C VAL A 247 7.56 5.61 -19.97
N GLY A 248 6.86 5.55 -18.82
CA GLY A 248 5.41 5.75 -18.74
C GLY A 248 4.99 7.16 -19.16
N ASP A 249 5.72 8.19 -18.75
CA ASP A 249 5.46 9.58 -19.11
C ASP A 249 5.59 9.80 -20.63
N LEU A 250 6.63 9.26 -21.24
CA LEU A 250 6.79 9.32 -22.72
C LEU A 250 5.61 8.67 -23.45
N CYS A 251 5.11 7.54 -22.97
CA CYS A 251 3.93 6.88 -23.54
C CYS A 251 2.67 7.74 -23.42
N ARG A 252 2.61 8.65 -22.46
CA ARG A 252 1.51 9.61 -22.24
C ARG A 252 1.73 10.95 -22.96
N GLY A 253 2.83 11.11 -23.67
CA GLY A 253 3.21 12.36 -24.33
C GLY A 253 3.73 13.45 -23.37
N ILE A 254 4.19 13.07 -22.18
CA ILE A 254 4.76 13.97 -21.19
C ILE A 254 6.27 13.92 -21.29
N GLY A 255 6.95 15.07 -21.34
CA GLY A 255 8.41 15.15 -21.35
C GLY A 255 9.07 14.65 -22.65
N ALA A 256 8.36 14.69 -23.75
CA ALA A 256 8.87 14.29 -25.09
C ALA A 256 9.59 15.44 -25.84
N GLU A 257 9.86 16.58 -25.18
CA GLU A 257 10.54 17.76 -25.73
C GLU A 257 12.04 17.77 -25.41
#